data_f04c460718fc736e56c6ee3585c369b1
#
_entry.id   f04c460718fc736e56c6ee3585c369b1
#
_cell.length_a   1.000
_cell.length_b   1.000
_cell.length_c   1.000
_cell.angle_alpha   90.00
_cell.angle_beta   90.00
_cell.angle_gamma   90.00
#
_symmetry.space_group_name_H-M   'P 1'
#
loop_
_entity.id
_entity.type
_entity.pdbx_description
1 polymer ?
#
loop_
_entity_poly.entity_id
_entity_poly.type
_entity_poly.pdbx_seq_one_letter_code
_entity_poly.pdbx_strand_id
1 'polypeptide(L)'
;MKGYKVNIAYTSRDLSAKERIMIKDTGDAQSLDALTQDGPVVIGYAWHAILDVHNEKSSSKDYRKVIVVDKEGLKYATGSEAFLDSLTDIVDEMTEAGEGDNIQLNVYRKESKNYAGKSFITCSLI
;
A
#
# COMPACT_ATOMS: atom_id res chain seq x y z
N MET A 1 -10.37 -19.81 -7.99
CA MET A 1 -10.90 -20.21 -6.67
C MET A 1 -12.22 -19.50 -6.43
N LYS A 2 -13.23 -20.26 -6.08
CA LYS A 2 -14.54 -19.69 -5.74
C LYS A 2 -14.44 -18.94 -4.40
N GLY A 3 -15.02 -17.76 -4.34
CA GLY A 3 -15.09 -16.97 -3.12
C GLY A 3 -13.88 -16.09 -2.85
N TYR A 4 -12.89 -16.09 -3.76
CA TYR A 4 -11.72 -15.19 -3.65
C TYR A 4 -11.36 -14.65 -5.03
N LYS A 5 -11.31 -13.33 -5.13
CA LYS A 5 -10.96 -12.67 -6.39
C LYS A 5 -10.24 -11.35 -6.12
N VAL A 6 -9.20 -11.09 -6.89
CA VAL A 6 -8.42 -9.85 -6.81
C VAL A 6 -8.48 -9.15 -8.16
N ASN A 7 -8.88 -7.88 -8.15
CA ASN A 7 -8.87 -7.02 -9.32
C ASN A 7 -7.97 -5.82 -9.07
N ILE A 8 -7.27 -5.38 -10.11
CA ILE A 8 -6.47 -4.16 -10.04
C ILE A 8 -7.40 -2.97 -10.27
N ALA A 9 -7.55 -2.12 -9.25
CA ALA A 9 -8.36 -0.91 -9.34
C ALA A 9 -7.54 0.26 -9.90
N TYR A 10 -6.24 0.31 -9.58
CA TYR A 10 -5.36 1.41 -9.98
C TYR A 10 -3.90 0.97 -9.92
N THR A 11 -3.09 1.49 -10.83
CA THR A 11 -1.63 1.39 -10.75
C THR A 11 -1.03 2.76 -11.04
N SER A 12 0.06 3.09 -10.37
CA SER A 12 0.74 4.38 -10.54
C SER A 12 1.61 4.44 -11.78
N ARG A 13 1.79 3.32 -12.46
CA ARG A 13 2.49 3.22 -13.75
C ARG A 13 1.87 2.12 -14.60
N ASP A 14 2.19 2.13 -15.90
CA ASP A 14 1.75 1.05 -16.79
C ASP A 14 2.48 -0.25 -16.45
N LEU A 15 1.75 -1.36 -16.50
CA LEU A 15 2.27 -2.69 -16.20
C LEU A 15 2.14 -3.61 -17.41
N SER A 16 3.14 -4.47 -17.58
CA SER A 16 3.04 -5.60 -18.51
C SER A 16 2.05 -6.64 -17.98
N ALA A 17 1.62 -7.57 -18.82
CA ALA A 17 0.74 -8.65 -18.40
C ALA A 17 1.36 -9.47 -17.27
N LYS A 18 2.66 -9.74 -17.35
CA LYS A 18 3.39 -10.46 -16.29
C LYS A 18 3.37 -9.69 -14.98
N GLU A 19 3.61 -8.39 -15.01
CA GLU A 19 3.59 -7.55 -13.82
C GLU A 19 2.19 -7.48 -13.21
N ARG A 20 1.14 -7.44 -14.03
CA ARG A 20 -0.24 -7.45 -13.54
C ARG A 20 -0.57 -8.73 -12.79
N ILE A 21 -0.09 -9.87 -13.29
CA ILE A 21 -0.27 -11.14 -12.61
C ILE A 21 0.50 -11.15 -11.28
N MET A 22 1.73 -10.69 -11.29
CA MET A 22 2.59 -10.66 -10.11
C MET A 22 2.04 -9.77 -9.01
N ILE A 23 1.48 -8.62 -9.35
CA ILE A 23 0.97 -7.68 -8.34
C ILE A 23 -0.30 -8.20 -7.67
N LYS A 24 -1.09 -9.02 -8.35
CA LYS A 24 -2.28 -9.66 -7.77
C LYS A 24 -1.93 -10.73 -6.75
N ASP A 25 -0.72 -11.30 -6.85
CA ASP A 25 -0.24 -12.28 -5.88
C ASP A 25 0.33 -11.54 -4.67
N THR A 26 -0.46 -11.50 -3.61
CA THR A 26 -0.09 -10.80 -2.37
C THR A 26 0.57 -11.72 -1.34
N GLY A 27 0.78 -12.99 -1.69
CA GLY A 27 1.34 -13.97 -0.75
C GLY A 27 2.77 -13.66 -0.34
N ASP A 28 3.54 -12.98 -1.17
CA ASP A 28 4.91 -12.58 -0.89
C ASP A 28 5.04 -11.12 -0.41
N ALA A 29 3.93 -10.41 -0.27
CA ALA A 29 3.95 -9.04 0.22
C ALA A 29 4.13 -9.00 1.74
N GLN A 30 5.00 -8.11 2.20
CA GLN A 30 5.21 -7.89 3.63
C GLN A 30 4.09 -7.02 4.18
N SER A 31 3.51 -7.42 5.31
CA SER A 31 2.46 -6.64 5.97
C SER A 31 3.05 -5.41 6.66
N LEU A 32 2.61 -4.22 6.27
CA LEU A 32 3.01 -3.00 6.95
C LEU A 32 2.43 -2.94 8.36
N ASP A 33 1.28 -3.58 8.58
CA ASP A 33 0.72 -3.69 9.94
C ASP A 33 1.65 -4.47 10.86
N ALA A 34 2.26 -5.53 10.35
CA ALA A 34 3.21 -6.34 11.14
C ALA A 34 4.55 -5.61 11.31
N LEU A 35 5.08 -5.03 10.24
CA LEU A 35 6.39 -4.35 10.28
C LEU A 35 6.40 -3.14 11.20
N THR A 36 5.33 -2.37 11.21
CA THR A 36 5.24 -1.15 12.03
C THR A 36 4.99 -1.41 13.51
N GLN A 37 4.77 -2.67 13.92
CA GLN A 37 4.71 -3.04 15.34
C GLN A 37 6.02 -2.73 16.07
N ASP A 38 7.14 -2.89 15.37
CA ASP A 38 8.48 -2.70 15.94
C ASP A 38 9.04 -1.29 15.73
N GLY A 39 8.31 -0.43 15.05
CA GLY A 39 8.74 0.95 14.79
C GLY A 39 8.51 1.37 13.35
N PRO A 40 8.92 2.59 12.99
CA PRO A 40 8.77 3.09 11.62
C PRO A 40 9.57 2.28 10.61
N VAL A 41 9.06 2.23 9.38
CA VAL A 41 9.68 1.52 8.25
C VAL A 41 9.95 2.53 7.15
N VAL A 42 11.17 2.54 6.62
CA VAL A 42 11.55 3.41 5.49
C VAL A 42 11.48 2.60 4.20
N ILE A 43 10.77 3.13 3.21
CA ILE A 43 10.60 2.49 1.91
C ILE A 43 11.08 3.44 0.82
N GLY A 44 12.03 2.97 0.00
CA GLY A 44 12.40 3.66 -1.23
C GLY A 44 11.36 3.35 -2.30
N TYR A 45 10.39 4.23 -2.45
CA TYR A 45 9.21 4.01 -3.29
C TYR A 45 9.58 3.95 -4.78
N ALA A 46 9.03 2.94 -5.48
CA ALA A 46 9.11 2.86 -6.94
C ALA A 46 7.74 3.09 -7.57
N TRP A 47 6.73 2.32 -7.15
CA TRP A 47 5.36 2.44 -7.65
C TRP A 47 4.39 1.76 -6.70
N HIS A 48 3.10 1.92 -6.95
CA HIS A 48 2.09 1.25 -6.14
C HIS A 48 0.87 0.87 -6.96
N ALA A 49 0.09 -0.04 -6.40
CA ALA A 49 -1.18 -0.47 -6.96
C ALA A 49 -2.24 -0.51 -5.87
N ILE A 50 -3.48 -0.31 -6.27
CA ILE A 50 -4.64 -0.50 -5.40
C ILE A 50 -5.38 -1.70 -5.94
N LEU A 51 -5.63 -2.67 -5.07
CA LEU A 51 -6.34 -3.90 -5.39
C LEU A 51 -7.71 -3.89 -4.72
N ASP A 52 -8.74 -4.27 -5.47
CA ASP A 52 -10.05 -4.61 -4.91
C ASP A 52 -10.07 -6.11 -4.68
N VAL A 53 -10.26 -6.52 -3.43
CA VAL A 53 -10.24 -7.91 -3.03
C VAL A 53 -11.65 -8.34 -2.60
N HIS A 54 -12.13 -9.42 -3.20
CA HIS A 54 -13.34 -10.08 -2.77
C HIS A 54 -12.97 -11.41 -2.12
N ASN A 55 -13.36 -11.61 -0.87
CA ASN A 55 -13.06 -12.83 -0.12
C ASN A 55 -14.25 -13.23 0.71
N GLU A 56 -14.95 -14.29 0.28
CA GLU A 56 -16.15 -14.80 0.94
C GLU A 56 -15.90 -15.27 2.38
N LYS A 57 -14.67 -15.63 2.70
CA LYS A 57 -14.30 -16.12 4.03
C LYS A 57 -13.91 -15.01 4.99
N SER A 58 -13.79 -13.78 4.49
CA SER A 58 -13.45 -12.63 5.33
C SER A 58 -14.70 -12.03 5.96
N SER A 59 -14.56 -11.43 7.14
CA SER A 59 -15.66 -10.70 7.80
C SER A 59 -16.11 -9.50 6.97
N SER A 60 -15.20 -8.86 6.27
CA SER A 60 -15.50 -7.86 5.24
C SER A 60 -15.23 -8.50 3.89
N LYS A 61 -16.29 -8.92 3.20
CA LYS A 61 -16.14 -9.67 1.93
C LYS A 61 -15.44 -8.89 0.84
N ASP A 62 -15.63 -7.58 0.81
CA ASP A 62 -15.00 -6.69 -0.16
C ASP A 62 -14.15 -5.66 0.56
N TYR A 63 -12.89 -5.55 0.18
CA TYR A 63 -11.98 -4.58 0.77
C TYR A 63 -10.89 -4.17 -0.22
N ARG A 64 -10.26 -3.06 0.06
CA ARG A 64 -9.11 -2.58 -0.73
C ARG A 64 -7.82 -2.92 -0.04
N LYS A 65 -6.80 -3.17 -0.85
CA LYS A 65 -5.45 -3.38 -0.39
C LYS A 65 -4.51 -2.52 -1.23
N VAL A 66 -3.63 -1.80 -0.55
CA VAL A 66 -2.59 -1.00 -1.22
C VAL A 66 -1.32 -1.82 -1.22
N ILE A 67 -0.70 -1.99 -2.40
CA ILE A 67 0.58 -2.67 -2.53
C ILE A 67 1.60 -1.63 -2.98
N VAL A 68 2.62 -1.42 -2.17
CA VAL A 68 3.75 -0.55 -2.50
C VAL A 68 4.92 -1.43 -2.92
N VAL A 69 5.53 -1.10 -4.05
CA VAL A 69 6.71 -1.80 -4.54
C VAL A 69 7.89 -0.86 -4.40
N ASP A 70 8.97 -1.32 -3.77
CA ASP A 70 10.16 -0.52 -3.60
C ASP A 70 11.11 -0.65 -4.80
N LYS A 71 12.21 0.09 -4.76
CA LYS A 71 13.19 0.12 -5.86
C LYS A 71 13.90 -1.22 -6.06
N GLU A 72 13.85 -2.10 -5.07
CA GLU A 72 14.42 -3.44 -5.14
C GLU A 72 13.41 -4.49 -5.56
N GLY A 73 12.15 -4.10 -5.75
CA GLY A 73 11.09 -5.00 -6.17
C GLY A 73 10.34 -5.68 -5.03
N LEU A 74 10.63 -5.32 -3.79
CA LEU A 74 9.92 -5.87 -2.64
C LEU A 74 8.52 -5.24 -2.53
N LYS A 75 7.55 -6.08 -2.17
CA LYS A 75 6.15 -5.66 -2.04
C LYS A 75 5.77 -5.49 -0.57
N TYR A 76 5.03 -4.41 -0.29
CA TYR A 76 4.49 -4.12 1.05
C TYR A 76 3.00 -3.89 0.92
N ALA A 77 2.22 -4.42 1.85
CA ALA A 77 0.76 -4.38 1.77
C ALA A 77 0.15 -3.80 3.04
N THR A 78 -0.89 -3.00 2.85
CA THR A 78 -1.72 -2.50 3.95
C THR A 78 -3.14 -2.24 3.44
N GLY A 79 -4.11 -2.33 4.34
CA GLY A 79 -5.49 -1.93 4.07
C GLY A 79 -5.83 -0.55 4.63
N SER A 80 -4.86 0.19 5.13
CA SER A 80 -5.10 1.50 5.75
C SER A 80 -5.48 2.57 4.72
N GLU A 81 -6.65 3.16 4.87
CA GLU A 81 -7.09 4.28 4.03
C GLU A 81 -6.30 5.55 4.33
N ALA A 82 -5.92 5.77 5.57
CA ALA A 82 -5.08 6.92 5.94
C ALA A 82 -3.72 6.85 5.25
N PHE A 83 -3.14 5.65 5.15
CA PHE A 83 -1.92 5.43 4.40
C PHE A 83 -2.12 5.76 2.93
N LEU A 84 -3.19 5.27 2.32
CA LEU A 84 -3.48 5.51 0.91
C LEU A 84 -3.65 6.99 0.60
N ASP A 85 -4.39 7.72 1.45
CA ASP A 85 -4.60 9.15 1.27
C ASP A 85 -3.28 9.92 1.31
N SER A 86 -2.43 9.62 2.28
CA SER A 86 -1.11 10.26 2.41
C SER A 86 -0.20 9.89 1.24
N LEU A 87 -0.19 8.62 0.84
CA LEU A 87 0.62 8.15 -0.30
C LEU A 87 0.21 8.83 -1.60
N THR A 88 -1.10 8.92 -1.86
CA THR A 88 -1.63 9.54 -3.07
C THR A 88 -1.19 11.01 -3.15
N ASP A 89 -1.32 11.74 -2.04
CA ASP A 89 -0.93 13.14 -1.97
C ASP A 89 0.58 13.31 -2.25
N ILE A 90 1.41 12.51 -1.61
CA ILE A 90 2.87 12.55 -1.80
C ILE A 90 3.25 12.25 -3.24
N VAL A 91 2.68 11.18 -3.82
CA VAL A 91 3.01 10.76 -5.18
C VAL A 91 2.56 11.81 -6.20
N ASP A 92 1.36 12.35 -6.03
CA ASP A 92 0.83 13.37 -6.94
C ASP A 92 1.69 14.64 -6.90
N GLU A 93 2.02 15.14 -5.72
CA GLU A 93 2.85 16.34 -5.57
C GLU A 93 4.27 16.15 -6.12
N MET A 94 4.90 15.03 -5.81
CA MET A 94 6.25 14.75 -6.27
C MET A 94 6.29 14.55 -7.79
N THR A 95 5.30 13.87 -8.35
CA THR A 95 5.19 13.65 -9.79
C THR A 95 4.99 14.98 -10.53
N GLU A 96 4.12 15.84 -10.02
CA GLU A 96 3.87 17.17 -10.58
C GLU A 96 5.11 18.05 -10.57
N ALA A 97 5.93 17.90 -9.52
CA ALA A 97 7.20 18.63 -9.40
C ALA A 97 8.34 18.04 -10.24
N GLY A 98 8.11 16.93 -10.95
CA GLY A 98 9.14 16.25 -11.73
C GLY A 98 10.09 15.42 -10.88
N GLU A 99 9.74 15.11 -9.64
CA GLU A 99 10.57 14.38 -8.68
C GLU A 99 10.01 13.02 -8.29
N GLY A 100 9.18 12.43 -9.16
CA GLY A 100 8.57 11.13 -8.90
C GLY A 100 9.54 9.99 -8.66
N ASP A 101 10.80 10.12 -9.09
CA ASP A 101 11.84 9.11 -8.86
C ASP A 101 12.57 9.27 -7.53
N ASN A 102 12.29 10.31 -6.77
CA ASN A 102 12.99 10.66 -5.53
C ASN A 102 12.09 10.56 -4.31
N ILE A 103 11.21 9.57 -4.28
CA ILE A 103 10.27 9.42 -3.17
C ILE A 103 10.82 8.39 -2.17
N GLN A 104 11.05 8.84 -0.94
CA GLN A 104 11.29 7.97 0.19
C GLN A 104 10.18 8.17 1.22
N LEU A 105 9.60 7.08 1.67
CA LEU A 105 8.48 7.10 2.59
C LEU A 105 8.93 6.66 3.97
N ASN A 106 8.47 7.38 4.98
CA ASN A 106 8.51 6.93 6.36
C ASN A 106 7.11 6.42 6.71
N VAL A 107 6.99 5.11 6.92
CA VAL A 107 5.73 4.46 7.26
C VAL A 107 5.70 4.21 8.76
N TYR A 108 4.65 4.67 9.43
CA TYR A 108 4.58 4.59 10.88
C TYR A 108 3.14 4.50 11.36
N ARG A 109 2.98 4.19 12.63
CA ARG A 109 1.68 4.19 13.28
C ARG A 109 1.45 5.52 13.97
N LYS A 110 0.23 6.02 13.85
CA LYS A 110 -0.21 7.23 14.49
C LYS A 110 -1.42 6.90 15.37
N GLU A 111 -1.45 7.47 16.58
CA GLU A 111 -2.56 7.26 17.49
C GLU A 111 -3.81 7.98 16.99
N SER A 112 -4.95 7.29 17.06
CA SER A 112 -6.23 7.87 16.64
C SER A 112 -6.71 8.86 17.69
N LYS A 113 -7.07 10.07 17.26
CA LYS A 113 -7.63 11.10 18.15
C LYS A 113 -9.03 10.76 18.64
N ASN A 114 -9.77 9.97 17.85
CA ASN A 114 -11.17 9.67 18.13
C ASN A 114 -11.36 8.37 18.91
N TYR A 115 -10.35 7.51 18.94
CA TYR A 115 -10.43 6.19 19.55
C TYR A 115 -9.18 5.93 20.37
N ALA A 116 -9.27 6.16 21.68
CA ALA A 116 -8.16 5.95 22.60
C ALA A 116 -7.67 4.50 22.55
N GLY A 117 -6.36 4.32 22.51
CA GLY A 117 -5.74 3.01 22.45
C GLY A 117 -5.71 2.37 21.08
N LYS A 118 -6.24 3.02 20.04
CA LYS A 118 -6.18 2.54 18.65
C LYS A 118 -5.19 3.36 17.85
N SER A 119 -4.52 2.71 16.92
CA SER A 119 -3.58 3.35 16.01
C SER A 119 -3.92 3.00 14.57
N PHE A 120 -3.45 3.80 13.64
CA PHE A 120 -3.58 3.54 12.22
C PHE A 120 -2.23 3.77 11.53
N ILE A 121 -2.06 3.13 10.38
CA ILE A 121 -0.83 3.26 9.59
C ILE A 121 -0.98 4.44 8.65
N THR A 122 0.06 5.25 8.60
CA THR A 122 0.16 6.36 7.65
C THR A 122 1.61 6.48 7.16
N CYS A 123 1.86 7.43 6.28
CA CYS A 123 3.22 7.69 5.82
C CYS A 123 3.44 9.18 5.63
N SER A 124 4.71 9.54 5.64
CA SER A 124 5.17 10.89 5.31
C SER A 124 6.37 10.82 4.38
N LEU A 125 6.64 11.91 3.71
CA LEU A 125 7.83 12.03 2.87
C LEU A 125 9.04 12.32 3.76
N ILE A 126 10.13 11.64 3.48
CA ILE A 126 11.41 11.93 4.15
C ILE A 126 12.11 13.08 3.45
#